data_ee99f1cebacdc5b530b139ab6c97077e
#
_entry.id   ee99f1cebacdc5b530b139ab6c97077e
#
_cell.length_a   1.000
_cell.length_b   1.000
_cell.length_c   1.000
_cell.angle_alpha   90.00
_cell.angle_beta   90.00
_cell.angle_gamma   90.00
#
_symmetry.space_group_name_H-M   'P 1'
#
loop_
_entity.id
_entity.type
_entity.pdbx_description
1 polymer ?
#
loop_
_entity_poly.entity_id
_entity_poly.type
_entity_poly.pdbx_seq_one_letter_code
_entity_poly.pdbx_strand_id
1 'polypeptide(L)' 'MNIFATKYATINVSDLEKFEDGAVVDAQALLESGLIKKTLDGVKVLGNGELTKKLTVNCAAFSASAKEKIEKAGGKAEVK' A
#
# COMPACT_ATOMS: atom_id res chain seq x y z
N MET A 1 19.87 4.12 -14.84
CA MET A 1 19.46 2.79 -14.37
C MET A 1 19.84 2.60 -12.91
N ASN A 2 18.97 2.03 -12.16
CA ASN A 2 19.26 1.74 -10.77
C ASN A 2 19.85 0.34 -10.65
N ILE A 3 21.15 0.27 -10.40
CA ILE A 3 21.84 -1.01 -10.27
C ILE A 3 21.49 -1.73 -8.96
N PHE A 4 20.92 -0.99 -8.04
CA PHE A 4 20.43 -1.56 -6.80
C PHE A 4 18.91 -1.74 -6.88
N ALA A 5 18.44 -2.11 -8.05
CA ALA A 5 17.02 -2.21 -8.31
C ALA A 5 16.31 -2.98 -7.21
N THR A 6 15.44 -2.29 -6.53
CA THR A 6 14.64 -2.87 -5.49
C THR A 6 13.39 -3.46 -6.12
N LYS A 7 13.11 -4.70 -5.77
CA LYS A 7 11.91 -5.36 -6.28
C LYS A 7 10.82 -5.23 -5.24
N TYR A 8 9.90 -4.31 -5.50
CA TYR A 8 8.74 -4.15 -4.63
C TYR A 8 7.58 -5.00 -5.12
N ALA A 9 6.84 -5.55 -4.18
CA ALA A 9 5.53 -6.10 -4.48
C ALA A 9 4.59 -4.88 -4.60
N THR A 10 4.00 -4.67 -5.77
CA THR A 10 3.18 -3.49 -6.00
C THR A 10 1.70 -3.79 -5.81
N ILE A 11 1.00 -2.85 -5.21
CA ILE A 11 -0.46 -2.89 -5.08
C ILE A 11 -1.01 -1.52 -5.42
N ASN A 12 -2.29 -1.45 -5.72
CA ASN A 12 -2.97 -0.20 -6.02
C ASN A 12 -3.85 0.21 -4.84
N VAL A 13 -4.13 1.50 -4.72
CA VAL A 13 -5.02 1.97 -3.66
C VAL A 13 -6.40 1.33 -3.77
N SER A 14 -6.86 0.99 -4.98
CA SER A 14 -8.12 0.29 -5.15
C SER A 14 -8.12 -1.10 -4.52
N ASP A 15 -6.94 -1.72 -4.40
CA ASP A 15 -6.82 -3.01 -3.74
C ASP A 15 -7.04 -2.88 -2.24
N LEU A 16 -6.73 -1.71 -1.69
CA LEU A 16 -6.90 -1.44 -0.26
C LEU A 16 -8.36 -1.34 0.15
N GLU A 17 -9.25 -1.11 -0.80
CA GLU A 17 -10.69 -1.06 -0.53
C GLU A 17 -11.23 -2.37 0.02
N LYS A 18 -10.49 -3.46 -0.14
CA LYS A 18 -10.88 -4.77 0.38
C LYS A 18 -10.79 -4.86 1.90
N PHE A 19 -10.06 -3.94 2.51
CA PHE A 19 -9.91 -3.89 3.96
C PHE A 19 -11.02 -3.04 4.57
N GLU A 20 -11.26 -3.25 5.85
CA GLU A 20 -12.29 -2.50 6.55
C GLU A 20 -11.76 -1.15 7.03
N ASP A 21 -12.67 -0.19 7.22
CA ASP A 21 -12.32 1.09 7.82
C ASP A 21 -11.61 0.88 9.16
N GLY A 22 -10.52 1.60 9.34
CA GLY A 22 -9.76 1.51 10.57
C GLY A 22 -8.74 0.39 10.61
N ALA A 23 -8.68 -0.41 9.56
CA ALA A 23 -7.71 -1.52 9.52
C ALA A 23 -6.28 -1.00 9.37
N VAL A 24 -5.35 -1.76 9.91
CA VAL A 24 -3.92 -1.50 9.71
C VAL A 24 -3.44 -2.42 8.61
N VAL A 25 -2.95 -1.84 7.54
CA VAL A 25 -2.48 -2.59 6.37
C VAL A 25 -0.96 -2.54 6.34
N ASP A 26 -0.36 -3.71 6.44
CA ASP A 26 1.09 -3.84 6.33
C ASP A 26 1.40 -5.01 5.38
N ALA A 27 2.69 -5.31 5.22
CA ALA A 27 3.10 -6.38 4.31
C ALA A 27 2.47 -7.71 4.71
N GLN A 28 2.38 -7.98 6.01
CA GLN A 28 1.80 -9.22 6.49
C GLN A 28 0.30 -9.31 6.19
N ALA A 29 -0.41 -8.21 6.41
CA ALA A 29 -1.84 -8.16 6.10
C ALA A 29 -2.08 -8.39 4.61
N LEU A 30 -1.21 -7.84 3.76
CA LEU A 30 -1.31 -8.02 2.32
C LEU A 30 -1.03 -9.47 1.91
N LEU A 31 -0.09 -10.12 2.57
CA LEU A 31 0.19 -11.53 2.33
C LEU A 31 -1.02 -12.40 2.73
N GLU A 32 -1.57 -12.12 3.89
CA GLU A 32 -2.72 -12.87 4.40
C GLU A 32 -3.97 -12.70 3.52
N SER A 33 -4.14 -11.51 2.95
CA SER A 33 -5.27 -11.25 2.08
C SER A 33 -5.11 -11.85 0.68
N GLY A 34 -3.89 -12.25 0.34
CA GLY A 34 -3.60 -12.80 -0.98
C GLY A 34 -3.36 -11.74 -2.05
N LEU A 35 -3.30 -10.47 -1.68
CA LEU A 35 -3.03 -9.41 -2.64
C LEU A 35 -1.59 -9.47 -3.14
N ILE A 36 -0.68 -9.93 -2.31
CA ILE A 36 0.71 -10.17 -2.72
C ILE A 36 1.09 -11.58 -2.32
N LYS A 37 2.05 -12.15 -3.04
CA LYS A 37 2.54 -13.50 -2.77
C LYS A 37 3.83 -13.50 -1.96
N LYS A 38 4.61 -12.44 -2.11
CA LYS A 38 5.90 -12.29 -1.43
C LYS A 38 6.08 -10.83 -1.08
N THR A 39 6.78 -10.57 0.02
CA THR A 39 7.10 -9.20 0.39
C THR A 39 8.29 -8.65 -0.40
N LEU A 40 9.10 -9.54 -1.02
CA LEU A 40 10.29 -9.12 -1.75
C LEU A 40 11.12 -8.12 -0.93
N ASP A 41 11.47 -6.98 -1.52
CA ASP A 41 12.22 -5.92 -0.83
C ASP A 41 11.29 -4.93 -0.14
N GLY A 42 10.01 -5.19 -0.15
CA GLY A 42 9.00 -4.35 0.47
C GLY A 42 7.76 -4.26 -0.42
N VAL A 43 6.84 -3.44 -0.01
CA VAL A 43 5.59 -3.23 -0.73
C VAL A 43 5.50 -1.78 -1.16
N LYS A 44 5.17 -1.56 -2.41
CA LYS A 44 4.94 -0.22 -2.94
C LYS A 44 3.47 -0.06 -3.29
N VAL A 45 2.88 1.02 -2.80
CA VAL A 45 1.48 1.32 -3.10
C VAL A 45 1.42 2.34 -4.24
N LEU A 46 0.68 1.99 -5.27
CA LEU A 46 0.48 2.85 -6.43
C LEU A 46 -0.89 3.52 -6.36
N GLY A 47 -0.98 4.69 -6.94
CA GLY A 47 -2.18 5.51 -6.86
C GLY A 47 -3.26 5.21 -7.89
N ASN A 48 -3.33 3.99 -8.38
CA ASN A 48 -4.35 3.60 -9.33
C ASN A 48 -5.66 3.26 -8.62
N GLY A 49 -6.75 3.85 -9.09
CA GLY A 49 -8.06 3.62 -8.51
C GLY A 49 -8.38 4.62 -7.41
N GLU A 50 -9.37 4.30 -6.63
CA GLU A 50 -9.87 5.18 -5.58
C GLU A 50 -9.85 4.47 -4.23
N LEU A 51 -9.63 5.23 -3.18
CA LEU A 51 -9.72 4.73 -1.80
C LEU A 51 -10.69 5.60 -1.03
N THR A 52 -11.68 4.99 -0.41
CA THR A 52 -12.68 5.70 0.36
C THR A 52 -12.63 5.37 1.85
N LYS A 53 -11.79 4.43 2.24
CA LYS A 53 -11.73 3.94 3.62
C LYS A 53 -10.54 4.51 4.37
N LYS A 54 -10.74 4.72 5.65
CA LYS A 54 -9.68 5.20 6.55
C LYS A 54 -8.80 4.02 6.95
N LEU A 55 -7.64 3.93 6.33
CA LEU A 55 -6.72 2.84 6.61
C LEU A 55 -5.38 3.41 7.08
N THR A 56 -4.71 2.68 7.97
CA THR A 56 -3.33 2.96 8.29
C THR A 56 -2.49 2.02 7.44
N VAL A 57 -1.76 2.56 6.48
CA VAL A 57 -1.01 1.75 5.53
C VAL A 57 0.48 1.89 5.81
N ASN A 58 1.10 0.79 6.20
CA ASN A 58 2.53 0.73 6.49
C ASN A 58 3.21 -0.07 5.40
N CYS A 59 3.87 0.61 4.49
CA CYS A 59 4.55 -0.03 3.38
C CYS A 59 5.91 0.61 3.16
N ALA A 60 6.75 -0.05 2.36
CA ALA A 60 8.11 0.43 2.12
C ALA A 60 8.13 1.69 1.26
N ALA A 61 7.19 1.83 0.35
CA ALA A 61 7.12 2.97 -0.55
C ALA A 61 5.70 3.27 -0.97
N PHE A 62 5.47 4.51 -1.35
CA PHE A 62 4.20 4.97 -1.88
C PHE A 62 4.49 5.87 -3.06
N SER A 63 3.64 5.80 -4.08
CA SER A 63 3.68 6.84 -5.11
C SER A 63 3.03 8.10 -4.53
N ALA A 64 3.34 9.25 -5.12
CA ALA A 64 2.76 10.51 -4.66
C ALA A 64 1.23 10.46 -4.69
N SER A 65 0.66 9.90 -5.75
CA SER A 65 -0.78 9.76 -5.87
C SER A 65 -1.37 8.82 -4.81
N ALA A 66 -0.66 7.73 -4.52
CA ALA A 66 -1.13 6.78 -3.51
C ALA A 66 -1.20 7.43 -2.14
N LYS A 67 -0.13 8.10 -1.76
CA LYS A 67 -0.08 8.78 -0.47
C LYS A 67 -1.19 9.81 -0.35
N GLU A 68 -1.37 10.61 -1.39
CA GLU A 68 -2.41 11.62 -1.42
C GLU A 68 -3.80 11.02 -1.26
N LYS A 69 -4.08 9.95 -1.97
CA LYS A 69 -5.39 9.30 -1.91
C LYS A 69 -5.67 8.67 -0.56
N ILE A 70 -4.67 8.08 0.05
CA ILE A 70 -4.80 7.49 1.38
C ILE A 70 -5.10 8.58 2.42
N GLU A 71 -4.35 9.67 2.37
CA GLU A 71 -4.56 10.78 3.30
C GLU A 71 -5.90 11.47 3.07
N LYS A 72 -6.28 11.62 1.82
CA LYS A 72 -7.54 12.25 1.45
C LYS A 72 -8.74 11.44 1.92
N ALA A 73 -8.59 10.13 2.00
CA ALA A 73 -9.63 9.26 2.54
C ALA A 73 -9.70 9.31 4.06
N GLY A 74 -8.79 10.03 4.70
CA GLY A 74 -8.73 10.14 6.15
C GLY A 74 -7.81 9.13 6.81
N GLY A 75 -7.07 8.37 6.04
CA GLY A 75 -6.13 7.38 6.55
C GLY A 75 -4.73 7.93 6.73
N LYS A 76 -3.81 7.06 6.99
CA LYS A 76 -2.40 7.39 7.14
C LYS A 76 -1.53 6.51 6.23
N ALA A 77 -0.54 7.12 5.60
CA ALA A 77 0.45 6.40 4.83
C ALA A 77 1.78 6.54 5.55
N GLU A 78 2.29 5.43 6.05
CA GLU A 78 3.56 5.40 6.78
C GLU A 78 4.57 4.54 6.06
N VAL A 79 5.79 5.05 5.94
CA VAL A 79 6.89 4.32 5.33
C VAL A 79 7.67 3.61 6.43
N LYS A 80 7.88 2.33 6.22
CA LYS A 80 8.67 1.53 7.14
C LYS A 80 9.82 0.87 6.45
#